data_7ee884c33bea5be2119bc4ad70a6cdfc
#
_entry.id   7ee884c33bea5be2119bc4ad70a6cdfc
#
_cell.length_a   1.000
_cell.length_b   1.000
_cell.length_c   1.000
_cell.angle_alpha   90.00
_cell.angle_beta   90.00
_cell.angle_gamma   90.00
#
_symmetry.space_group_name_H-M   'P 1'
#
loop_
_entity.id
_entity.type
_entity.pdbx_description
1 polymer ?
#
loop_
_entity_poly.entity_id
_entity_poly.type
_entity_poly.pdbx_seq_one_letter_code
_entity_poly.pdbx_strand_id
1 'polypeptide(L)'
;MKTMSKAEMKKAILALAADRLKHPVLLRPDFAKDPKLRSIRRASETMAREFLREAGLDRKKWEALQRQRSVELERVVKQHKADALRRASRQRDALHSSVRAQSQALQSLAARGGFLPNPFFVLDTPFLILSPPGSNSAAVPWGSWAKSDVKTSASQGTLYVSFFFAWENPNPLGAYSGINALTFMSATGYLKAHSPWDWGFHNESSVKASAQVSCVINLFGPHLTSPSVFVGEATASSSLWSGGYDAQSISAERYLSVSMVGVPSISSVIFEVDLVVSYGNDRGDIEADFKSGNFQIACPFVAFSLLNSPPVAMG
;
A
#
# COMPACT_ATOMS: atom_id res chain seq x y z
N MET A 1 13.31 9.90 31.16
CA MET A 1 12.44 10.44 30.07
C MET A 1 11.02 10.02 30.37
N LYS A 2 10.04 10.92 30.20
CA LYS A 2 8.63 10.61 30.43
C LYS A 2 8.12 9.83 29.20
N THR A 3 7.58 8.65 29.39
CA THR A 3 6.91 7.91 28.30
C THR A 3 5.72 8.72 27.76
N MET A 4 5.62 8.83 26.46
CA MET A 4 4.46 9.48 25.81
C MET A 4 3.23 8.60 25.99
N SER A 5 2.12 9.20 26.37
CA SER A 5 0.83 8.50 26.42
C SER A 5 0.37 8.12 25.01
N LYS A 6 -0.51 7.11 24.86
CA LYS A 6 -1.12 6.74 23.57
C LYS A 6 -1.81 7.91 22.88
N ALA A 7 -2.38 8.84 23.64
CA ALA A 7 -3.03 10.05 23.10
C ALA A 7 -1.99 11.01 22.48
N GLU A 8 -0.86 11.22 23.14
CA GLU A 8 0.24 12.05 22.61
C GLU A 8 0.88 11.40 21.38
N MET A 9 1.10 10.08 21.39
CA MET A 9 1.57 9.32 20.23
C MET A 9 0.61 9.48 19.04
N LYS A 10 -0.68 9.31 19.25
CA LYS A 10 -1.71 9.50 18.22
C LYS A 10 -1.66 10.90 17.61
N LYS A 11 -1.54 11.94 18.43
CA LYS A 11 -1.46 13.34 17.98
C LYS A 11 -0.21 13.57 17.13
N ALA A 12 0.93 13.04 17.53
CA ALA A 12 2.20 13.19 16.80
C ALA A 12 2.19 12.42 15.47
N ILE A 13 1.65 11.20 15.42
CA ILE A 13 1.49 10.42 14.19
C ILE A 13 0.56 11.13 13.20
N LEU A 14 -0.55 11.69 13.68
CA LEU A 14 -1.47 12.47 12.83
C LEU A 14 -0.79 13.70 12.23
N ALA A 15 0.09 14.38 12.98
CA ALA A 15 0.87 15.50 12.47
C ALA A 15 1.87 15.07 11.39
N LEU A 16 2.60 13.96 11.60
CA LEU A 16 3.53 13.40 10.60
C LEU A 16 2.79 12.93 9.34
N ALA A 17 1.64 12.29 9.47
CA ALA A 17 0.82 11.88 8.34
C ALA A 17 0.32 13.07 7.52
N ALA A 18 -0.11 14.16 8.18
CA ALA A 18 -0.51 15.39 7.51
C ALA A 18 0.65 16.03 6.74
N ASP A 19 1.88 15.91 7.24
CA ASP A 19 3.07 16.38 6.55
C ASP A 19 3.44 15.51 5.34
N ARG A 20 3.38 14.19 5.45
CA ARG A 20 3.54 13.25 4.31
C ARG A 20 2.56 13.55 3.16
N LEU A 21 1.31 13.90 3.47
CA LEU A 21 0.30 14.25 2.47
C LEU A 21 0.57 15.59 1.78
N LYS A 22 1.25 16.53 2.45
CA LYS A 22 1.63 17.83 1.87
C LYS A 22 2.79 17.73 0.90
N HIS A 23 3.66 16.73 1.07
CA HIS A 23 4.86 16.53 0.26
C HIS A 23 4.82 15.18 -0.45
N PRO A 24 3.91 14.98 -1.44
CA PRO A 24 3.94 13.77 -2.25
C PRO A 24 5.31 13.67 -2.92
N VAL A 25 5.91 12.48 -2.86
CA VAL A 25 7.17 12.22 -3.56
C VAL A 25 6.91 12.38 -5.06
N LEU A 26 7.43 13.46 -5.64
CA LEU A 26 7.31 13.73 -7.07
C LEU A 26 8.21 12.74 -7.82
N LEU A 27 7.61 11.68 -8.37
CA LEU A 27 8.35 10.64 -9.10
C LEU A 27 8.64 11.03 -10.56
N ARG A 28 7.86 11.96 -11.15
CA ARG A 28 8.03 12.39 -12.55
C ARG A 28 7.65 13.87 -12.73
N PRO A 29 8.26 14.57 -13.72
CA PRO A 29 7.87 15.94 -14.06
C PRO A 29 6.43 16.00 -14.59
N ASP A 30 5.71 17.07 -14.27
CA ASP A 30 4.36 17.35 -14.78
C ASP A 30 4.45 17.76 -16.25
N PHE A 31 4.40 16.76 -17.14
CA PHE A 31 4.49 16.95 -18.59
C PHE A 31 3.43 17.90 -19.15
N ALA A 32 2.29 18.06 -18.49
CA ALA A 32 1.22 18.96 -18.95
C ALA A 32 1.60 20.43 -18.81
N LYS A 33 2.53 20.77 -17.91
CA LYS A 33 2.92 22.16 -17.60
C LYS A 33 4.17 22.62 -18.35
N ASP A 34 5.02 21.70 -18.84
CA ASP A 34 6.26 22.06 -19.54
C ASP A 34 5.99 22.55 -20.98
N PRO A 35 6.35 23.83 -21.33
CA PRO A 35 6.14 24.36 -22.65
C PRO A 35 6.92 23.63 -23.76
N LYS A 36 8.13 23.12 -23.46
CA LYS A 36 8.95 22.38 -24.43
C LYS A 36 8.29 21.04 -24.78
N LEU A 37 7.78 20.33 -23.79
CA LEU A 37 7.09 19.06 -23.98
C LEU A 37 5.78 19.26 -24.74
N ARG A 38 5.06 20.37 -24.53
CA ARG A 38 3.89 20.75 -25.33
C ARG A 38 4.22 20.99 -26.81
N SER A 39 5.38 21.60 -27.11
CA SER A 39 5.80 21.83 -28.50
C SER A 39 6.16 20.52 -29.22
N ILE A 40 6.92 19.65 -28.55
CA ILE A 40 7.28 18.32 -29.05
C ILE A 40 6.00 17.54 -29.37
N ARG A 41 5.04 17.58 -28.46
CA ARG A 41 3.76 16.92 -28.62
C ARG A 41 3.00 17.41 -29.86
N ARG A 42 2.88 18.72 -30.09
CA ARG A 42 2.23 19.28 -31.30
C ARG A 42 2.92 18.82 -32.57
N ALA A 43 4.25 18.79 -32.55
CA ALA A 43 5.03 18.29 -33.69
C ALA A 43 4.72 16.81 -33.98
N SER A 44 4.72 15.98 -32.96
CA SER A 44 4.36 14.54 -33.07
C SER A 44 2.93 14.33 -33.58
N GLU A 45 1.97 15.11 -33.08
CA GLU A 45 0.58 15.04 -33.53
C GLU A 45 0.47 15.38 -35.05
N THR A 46 1.25 16.35 -35.50
CA THR A 46 1.31 16.74 -36.91
C THR A 46 1.89 15.62 -37.75
N MET A 47 3.04 15.08 -37.38
CA MET A 47 3.69 13.96 -38.06
C MET A 47 2.79 12.71 -38.13
N ALA A 48 2.10 12.37 -37.05
CA ALA A 48 1.18 11.23 -37.03
C ALA A 48 -0.02 11.45 -38.00
N ARG A 49 -0.53 12.67 -38.10
CA ARG A 49 -1.60 13.02 -39.06
C ARG A 49 -1.12 12.91 -40.49
N GLU A 50 0.09 13.39 -40.80
CA GLU A 50 0.70 13.27 -42.11
C GLU A 50 0.91 11.82 -42.50
N PHE A 51 1.45 11.01 -41.60
CA PHE A 51 1.63 9.58 -41.83
C PHE A 51 0.33 8.85 -42.15
N LEU A 52 -0.77 9.11 -41.42
CA LEU A 52 -2.07 8.49 -41.72
C LEU A 52 -2.59 8.91 -43.09
N ARG A 53 -2.40 10.19 -43.48
CA ARG A 53 -2.80 10.70 -44.80
C ARG A 53 -2.03 10.03 -45.92
N GLU A 54 -0.70 9.88 -45.73
CA GLU A 54 0.18 9.20 -46.70
C GLU A 54 -0.12 7.70 -46.81
N ALA A 55 -0.48 7.06 -45.68
CA ALA A 55 -0.92 5.66 -45.64
C ALA A 55 -2.35 5.45 -46.21
N GLY A 56 -3.03 6.50 -46.67
CA GLY A 56 -4.40 6.42 -47.20
C GLY A 56 -5.46 6.08 -46.15
N LEU A 57 -5.17 6.25 -44.88
CA LEU A 57 -6.09 5.94 -43.79
C LEU A 57 -7.01 7.14 -43.49
N ASP A 58 -8.33 6.91 -43.53
CA ASP A 58 -9.33 7.91 -43.16
C ASP A 58 -9.28 8.15 -41.64
N ARG A 59 -8.89 9.36 -41.25
CA ARG A 59 -8.76 9.78 -39.88
C ARG A 59 -10.05 9.56 -39.06
N LYS A 60 -11.22 9.95 -39.65
CA LYS A 60 -12.51 9.84 -38.93
C LYS A 60 -12.87 8.38 -38.65
N LYS A 61 -12.64 7.51 -39.66
CA LYS A 61 -12.87 6.06 -39.50
C LYS A 61 -11.93 5.47 -38.41
N TRP A 62 -10.67 5.92 -38.41
CA TRP A 62 -9.71 5.46 -37.38
C TRP A 62 -10.11 5.92 -35.97
N GLU A 63 -10.47 7.20 -35.80
CA GLU A 63 -10.95 7.71 -34.49
C GLU A 63 -12.22 6.98 -34.03
N ALA A 64 -13.15 6.67 -34.94
CA ALA A 64 -14.35 5.91 -34.63
C ALA A 64 -14.01 4.49 -34.15
N LEU A 65 -13.08 3.82 -34.84
CA LEU A 65 -12.59 2.48 -34.45
C LEU A 65 -11.93 2.49 -33.07
N GLN A 66 -11.10 3.51 -32.77
CA GLN A 66 -10.47 3.64 -31.46
C GLN A 66 -11.49 3.85 -30.34
N ARG A 67 -12.53 4.66 -30.59
CA ARG A 67 -13.63 4.84 -29.63
C ARG A 67 -14.38 3.53 -29.39
N GLN A 68 -14.69 2.79 -30.44
CA GLN A 68 -15.37 1.49 -30.32
C GLN A 68 -14.52 0.49 -29.52
N ARG A 69 -13.21 0.39 -29.79
CA ARG A 69 -12.27 -0.43 -29.02
C ARG A 69 -12.20 -0.02 -27.57
N SER A 70 -12.14 1.28 -27.27
CA SER A 70 -12.12 1.79 -25.89
C SER A 70 -13.37 1.36 -25.12
N VAL A 71 -14.55 1.47 -25.73
CA VAL A 71 -15.82 1.03 -25.10
C VAL A 71 -15.81 -0.48 -24.83
N GLU A 72 -15.32 -1.29 -25.76
CA GLU A 72 -15.26 -2.74 -25.58
C GLU A 72 -14.26 -3.12 -24.49
N LEU A 73 -13.07 -2.51 -24.46
CA LEU A 73 -12.09 -2.72 -23.40
C LEU A 73 -12.64 -2.31 -22.02
N GLU A 74 -13.34 -1.19 -21.95
CA GLU A 74 -13.97 -0.75 -20.70
C GLU A 74 -15.02 -1.76 -20.22
N ARG A 75 -15.77 -2.38 -21.13
CA ARG A 75 -16.71 -3.45 -20.79
C ARG A 75 -16.00 -4.67 -20.22
N VAL A 76 -14.90 -5.10 -20.84
CA VAL A 76 -14.08 -6.23 -20.36
C VAL A 76 -13.50 -5.92 -18.98
N VAL A 77 -12.97 -4.71 -18.77
CA VAL A 77 -12.41 -4.27 -17.48
C VAL A 77 -13.48 -4.25 -16.38
N LYS A 78 -14.70 -3.75 -16.68
CA LYS A 78 -15.84 -3.79 -15.74
C LYS A 78 -16.22 -5.22 -15.37
N GLN A 79 -16.26 -6.13 -16.36
CA GLN A 79 -16.52 -7.54 -16.11
C GLN A 79 -15.44 -8.17 -15.23
N HIS A 80 -14.17 -7.89 -15.51
CA HIS A 80 -13.04 -8.40 -14.71
C HIS A 80 -13.10 -7.90 -13.26
N LYS A 81 -13.49 -6.64 -13.02
CA LYS A 81 -13.71 -6.11 -11.66
C LYS A 81 -14.88 -6.82 -10.96
N ALA A 82 -15.98 -7.09 -11.66
CA ALA A 82 -17.12 -7.82 -11.10
C ALA A 82 -16.73 -9.26 -10.71
N ASP A 83 -15.90 -9.91 -11.51
CA ASP A 83 -15.34 -11.23 -11.21
C ASP A 83 -14.40 -11.20 -9.99
N ALA A 84 -13.57 -10.16 -9.88
CA ALA A 84 -12.71 -9.95 -8.72
C ALA A 84 -13.52 -9.77 -7.42
N LEU A 85 -14.61 -9.00 -7.47
CA LEU A 85 -15.53 -8.83 -6.34
C LEU A 85 -16.18 -10.15 -5.91
N ARG A 86 -16.61 -10.97 -6.87
CA ARG A 86 -17.17 -12.31 -6.58
C ARG A 86 -16.13 -13.23 -5.94
N ARG A 87 -14.89 -13.21 -6.41
CA ARG A 87 -13.79 -13.98 -5.81
C ARG A 87 -13.47 -13.51 -4.39
N ALA A 88 -13.33 -12.21 -4.17
CA ALA A 88 -13.08 -11.65 -2.84
C ALA A 88 -14.16 -12.06 -1.81
N SER A 89 -15.42 -12.13 -2.22
CA SER A 89 -16.50 -12.61 -1.36
C SER A 89 -16.30 -14.06 -0.90
N ARG A 90 -15.85 -14.94 -1.79
CA ARG A 90 -15.60 -16.36 -1.46
C ARG A 90 -14.32 -16.53 -0.62
N GLN A 91 -13.31 -15.71 -0.86
CA GLN A 91 -12.01 -15.77 -0.16
C GLN A 91 -12.08 -15.22 1.26
N ARG A 92 -13.03 -14.32 1.53
CA ARG A 92 -13.18 -13.72 2.86
C ARG A 92 -13.29 -14.77 3.97
N ASP A 93 -14.10 -15.79 3.78
CA ASP A 93 -14.32 -16.82 4.80
C ASP A 93 -13.07 -17.68 5.03
N ALA A 94 -12.34 -18.00 3.95
CA ALA A 94 -11.05 -18.69 4.05
C ALA A 94 -10.01 -17.84 4.78
N LEU A 95 -9.93 -16.54 4.48
CA LEU A 95 -9.05 -15.61 5.16
C LEU A 95 -9.38 -15.50 6.66
N HIS A 96 -10.65 -15.35 7.02
CA HIS A 96 -11.07 -15.32 8.43
C HIS A 96 -10.68 -16.61 9.17
N SER A 97 -10.83 -17.77 8.52
CA SER A 97 -10.40 -19.05 9.10
C SER A 97 -8.90 -19.15 9.30
N SER A 98 -8.11 -18.67 8.31
CA SER A 98 -6.65 -18.62 8.39
C SER A 98 -6.18 -17.69 9.52
N VAL A 99 -6.70 -16.48 9.59
CA VAL A 99 -6.40 -15.50 10.65
C VAL A 99 -6.75 -16.08 12.02
N ARG A 100 -7.91 -16.74 12.15
CA ARG A 100 -8.32 -17.36 13.41
C ARG A 100 -7.36 -18.48 13.86
N ALA A 101 -6.94 -19.34 12.95
CA ALA A 101 -5.98 -20.40 13.25
C ALA A 101 -4.61 -19.82 13.67
N GLN A 102 -4.14 -18.80 12.97
CA GLN A 102 -2.91 -18.08 13.33
C GLN A 102 -3.02 -17.40 14.70
N SER A 103 -4.15 -16.75 14.98
CA SER A 103 -4.37 -16.10 16.28
C SER A 103 -4.32 -17.09 17.42
N GLN A 104 -4.93 -18.26 17.27
CA GLN A 104 -4.91 -19.32 18.28
C GLN A 104 -3.48 -19.86 18.50
N ALA A 105 -2.71 -20.06 17.41
CA ALA A 105 -1.32 -20.49 17.51
C ALA A 105 -0.45 -19.44 18.25
N LEU A 106 -0.59 -18.16 17.92
CA LEU A 106 0.14 -17.08 18.55
C LEU A 106 -0.25 -16.87 20.01
N GLN A 107 -1.53 -16.97 20.36
CA GLN A 107 -1.99 -16.94 21.76
C GLN A 107 -1.40 -18.10 22.56
N SER A 108 -1.35 -19.29 21.98
CA SER A 108 -0.72 -20.46 22.61
C SER A 108 0.78 -20.25 22.84
N LEU A 109 1.48 -19.61 21.90
CA LEU A 109 2.89 -19.25 22.05
C LEU A 109 3.09 -18.18 23.12
N ALA A 110 2.28 -17.14 23.11
CA ALA A 110 2.33 -16.07 24.11
C ALA A 110 2.05 -16.60 25.53
N ALA A 111 1.09 -17.52 25.68
CA ALA A 111 0.82 -18.19 26.98
C ALA A 111 2.00 -19.04 27.48
N ARG A 112 2.82 -19.57 26.57
CA ARG A 112 4.06 -20.32 26.88
C ARG A 112 5.27 -19.41 27.03
N GLY A 113 5.12 -18.08 26.80
CA GLY A 113 6.21 -17.11 26.76
C GLY A 113 7.12 -17.08 27.98
N GLY A 114 6.60 -17.44 29.17
CA GLY A 114 7.41 -17.62 30.39
C GLY A 114 8.40 -18.77 30.34
N PHE A 115 8.32 -19.67 29.37
CA PHE A 115 9.23 -20.80 29.14
C PHE A 115 10.17 -20.58 27.94
N LEU A 116 10.02 -19.48 27.21
CA LEU A 116 10.89 -19.14 26.09
C LEU A 116 12.10 -18.35 26.59
N PRO A 117 13.29 -18.54 25.99
CA PRO A 117 14.50 -17.81 26.36
C PRO A 117 14.37 -16.30 26.15
N ASN A 118 13.46 -15.88 25.25
CA ASN A 118 13.15 -14.47 24.93
C ASN A 118 11.65 -14.21 25.17
N PRO A 119 11.29 -13.10 25.84
CA PRO A 119 9.90 -12.72 26.00
C PRO A 119 9.21 -12.53 24.62
N PHE A 120 8.00 -13.07 24.49
CA PHE A 120 7.21 -13.03 23.28
C PHE A 120 5.87 -12.36 23.54
N PHE A 121 5.50 -11.43 22.66
CA PHE A 121 4.30 -10.61 22.79
C PHE A 121 3.49 -10.61 21.49
N VAL A 122 2.18 -10.39 21.62
CA VAL A 122 1.27 -10.21 20.50
C VAL A 122 0.41 -8.99 20.75
N LEU A 123 0.38 -8.09 19.76
CA LEU A 123 -0.51 -6.94 19.73
C LEU A 123 -1.58 -7.25 18.68
N ASP A 124 -2.79 -7.49 19.13
CA ASP A 124 -3.91 -7.95 18.29
C ASP A 124 -4.82 -6.82 17.79
N THR A 125 -4.59 -5.62 18.28
CA THR A 125 -5.42 -4.45 17.96
C THR A 125 -4.56 -3.22 17.76
N PRO A 126 -4.56 -2.58 16.59
CA PRO A 126 -3.89 -1.30 16.39
C PRO A 126 -4.59 -0.21 17.21
N PHE A 127 -3.82 0.67 17.83
CA PHE A 127 -4.38 1.81 18.55
C PHE A 127 -4.80 2.95 17.60
N LEU A 128 -4.33 2.91 16.35
CA LEU A 128 -4.64 3.87 15.31
C LEU A 128 -4.59 3.20 13.94
N ILE A 129 -5.55 3.51 13.09
CA ILE A 129 -5.52 3.21 11.66
C ILE A 129 -5.59 4.54 10.91
N LEU A 130 -4.60 4.82 10.08
CA LEU A 130 -4.61 5.96 9.17
C LEU A 130 -4.96 5.48 7.77
N SER A 131 -5.90 6.16 7.16
CA SER A 131 -6.32 5.93 5.79
C SER A 131 -6.74 7.25 5.15
N PRO A 132 -6.73 7.39 3.83
CA PRO A 132 -7.13 8.60 3.13
C PRO A 132 -8.55 9.07 3.49
N PRO A 133 -8.86 10.35 3.27
CA PRO A 133 -10.23 10.87 3.45
C PRO A 133 -11.26 10.05 2.66
N GLY A 134 -12.41 9.79 3.27
CA GLY A 134 -13.48 8.99 2.68
C GLY A 134 -13.31 7.46 2.81
N SER A 135 -12.23 7.01 3.44
CA SER A 135 -11.99 5.61 3.80
C SER A 135 -12.77 5.21 5.05
N ASN A 136 -13.01 3.91 5.19
CA ASN A 136 -13.59 3.30 6.38
C ASN A 136 -12.58 2.35 7.02
N SER A 137 -12.53 2.30 8.35
CA SER A 137 -11.66 1.38 9.06
C SER A 137 -12.26 0.96 10.40
N ALA A 138 -11.83 -0.20 10.91
CA ALA A 138 -12.15 -0.65 12.25
C ALA A 138 -10.93 -1.31 12.90
N ALA A 139 -10.58 -0.84 14.09
CA ALA A 139 -9.60 -1.46 14.96
C ALA A 139 -10.35 -2.43 15.90
N VAL A 140 -10.23 -3.72 15.62
CA VAL A 140 -10.88 -4.79 16.39
C VAL A 140 -9.86 -5.92 16.66
N PRO A 141 -9.92 -6.59 17.80
CA PRO A 141 -9.00 -7.68 18.11
C PRO A 141 -8.99 -8.74 17.00
N TRP A 142 -7.81 -9.10 16.51
CA TRP A 142 -7.58 -10.12 15.48
C TRP A 142 -8.30 -9.90 14.15
N GLY A 143 -8.91 -8.76 13.95
CA GLY A 143 -9.75 -8.50 12.78
C GLY A 143 -9.69 -7.08 12.26
N SER A 144 -8.68 -6.32 12.61
CA SER A 144 -8.53 -4.92 12.19
C SER A 144 -8.41 -4.77 10.68
N TRP A 145 -9.17 -3.84 10.12
CA TRP A 145 -9.24 -3.64 8.68
C TRP A 145 -9.40 -2.17 8.30
N ALA A 146 -9.05 -1.87 7.06
CA ALA A 146 -9.35 -0.60 6.39
C ALA A 146 -9.88 -0.84 4.98
N LYS A 147 -10.75 0.05 4.53
CA LYS A 147 -11.27 0.12 3.16
C LYS A 147 -10.91 1.47 2.58
N SER A 148 -10.18 1.47 1.49
CA SER A 148 -9.70 2.69 0.84
C SER A 148 -9.72 2.55 -0.66
N ASP A 149 -9.96 3.65 -1.36
CA ASP A 149 -9.89 3.71 -2.81
C ASP A 149 -9.21 4.99 -3.28
N VAL A 150 -8.57 4.91 -4.43
CA VAL A 150 -8.14 6.07 -5.20
C VAL A 150 -8.53 5.84 -6.65
N LYS A 151 -9.18 6.86 -7.21
CA LYS A 151 -9.45 6.94 -8.65
C LYS A 151 -9.10 8.34 -9.09
N THR A 152 -8.14 8.45 -9.97
CA THR A 152 -7.61 9.76 -10.35
C THR A 152 -7.02 9.75 -11.76
N SER A 153 -7.04 10.93 -12.37
CA SER A 153 -6.29 11.28 -13.55
C SER A 153 -5.09 12.20 -13.22
N ALA A 154 -4.77 12.37 -11.93
CA ALA A 154 -3.59 13.12 -11.50
C ALA A 154 -2.31 12.47 -12.01
N SER A 155 -1.28 13.29 -12.31
CA SER A 155 -0.04 12.83 -12.92
C SER A 155 0.70 11.80 -12.06
N GLN A 156 0.67 11.94 -10.75
CA GLN A 156 1.32 11.00 -9.82
C GLN A 156 0.84 11.20 -8.38
N GLY A 157 1.08 10.20 -7.55
CA GLY A 157 0.81 10.27 -6.13
C GLY A 157 1.08 8.97 -5.40
N THR A 158 0.89 9.04 -4.09
CA THR A 158 1.01 7.87 -3.21
C THR A 158 -0.12 7.91 -2.18
N LEU A 159 -0.74 6.77 -1.97
CA LEU A 159 -1.75 6.55 -0.95
C LEU A 159 -1.17 5.60 0.09
N TYR A 160 -1.36 5.93 1.36
CA TYR A 160 -0.96 5.10 2.49
C TYR A 160 -2.19 4.64 3.26
N VAL A 161 -2.18 3.36 3.64
CA VAL A 161 -3.08 2.80 4.65
C VAL A 161 -2.20 2.17 5.72
N SER A 162 -2.16 2.78 6.91
CA SER A 162 -1.22 2.43 7.98
C SER A 162 -1.95 1.95 9.23
N PHE A 163 -1.49 0.83 9.77
CA PHE A 163 -1.95 0.27 11.04
C PHE A 163 -0.84 0.45 12.08
N PHE A 164 -1.13 1.15 13.18
CA PHE A 164 -0.18 1.44 14.24
C PHE A 164 -0.47 0.62 15.48
N PHE A 165 0.52 -0.18 15.89
CA PHE A 165 0.51 -0.94 17.12
C PHE A 165 1.56 -0.36 18.07
N ALA A 166 1.26 -0.29 19.36
CA ALA A 166 2.18 0.24 20.35
C ALA A 166 2.35 -0.74 21.52
N TRP A 167 3.58 -0.91 21.92
CA TRP A 167 3.96 -1.64 23.12
C TRP A 167 4.81 -0.73 24.02
N GLU A 168 4.52 -0.76 25.30
CA GLU A 168 5.31 -0.06 26.32
C GLU A 168 6.13 -1.06 27.08
N ASN A 169 7.43 -0.82 27.21
CA ASN A 169 8.30 -1.67 28.02
C ASN A 169 7.90 -1.55 29.50
N PRO A 170 7.29 -2.59 30.10
CA PRO A 170 6.83 -2.53 31.48
C PRO A 170 8.00 -2.62 32.49
N ASN A 171 9.20 -2.97 32.00
CA ASN A 171 10.35 -3.14 32.87
C ASN A 171 11.19 -1.84 32.92
N PRO A 172 11.07 -1.05 34.01
CA PRO A 172 11.81 0.21 34.13
C PRO A 172 13.32 0.03 34.25
N LEU A 173 13.81 -1.17 34.55
CA LEU A 173 15.22 -1.47 34.77
C LEU A 173 15.84 -2.32 33.66
N GLY A 174 15.04 -2.81 32.69
CA GLY A 174 15.48 -3.72 31.63
C GLY A 174 15.63 -3.04 30.31
N ALA A 175 16.82 -3.04 29.74
CA ALA A 175 17.06 -2.83 28.31
C ALA A 175 17.14 -4.20 27.64
N TYR A 176 16.69 -4.27 26.38
CA TYR A 176 16.82 -5.47 25.56
C TYR A 176 17.82 -5.21 24.45
N SER A 177 18.58 -6.23 24.04
CA SER A 177 19.58 -6.12 22.98
C SER A 177 18.96 -5.92 21.60
N GLY A 178 17.69 -6.28 21.42
CA GLY A 178 16.97 -6.08 20.20
C GLY A 178 15.53 -6.54 20.25
N ILE A 179 14.84 -6.35 19.15
CA ILE A 179 13.47 -6.77 18.91
C ILE A 179 13.36 -7.39 17.53
N ASN A 180 12.70 -8.55 17.44
CA ASN A 180 12.31 -9.17 16.18
C ASN A 180 10.79 -9.19 16.10
N ALA A 181 10.23 -8.55 15.09
CA ALA A 181 8.80 -8.48 14.88
C ALA A 181 8.39 -9.14 13.56
N LEU A 182 7.22 -9.76 13.61
CA LEU A 182 6.53 -10.37 12.47
C LEU A 182 5.08 -9.88 12.47
N THR A 183 4.59 -9.53 11.31
CA THR A 183 3.17 -9.21 11.11
C THR A 183 2.63 -9.86 9.85
N PHE A 184 1.32 -9.91 9.76
CA PHE A 184 0.59 -10.42 8.61
C PHE A 184 -0.30 -9.31 8.06
N MET A 185 -0.21 -9.08 6.75
CA MET A 185 -1.11 -8.20 6.04
C MET A 185 -1.81 -8.97 4.92
N SER A 186 -3.11 -8.82 4.82
CA SER A 186 -3.87 -9.27 3.66
C SER A 186 -4.50 -8.10 2.94
N ALA A 187 -4.53 -8.17 1.61
CA ALA A 187 -5.19 -7.18 0.77
C ALA A 187 -6.01 -7.88 -0.30
N THR A 188 -7.29 -7.56 -0.35
CA THR A 188 -8.19 -7.92 -1.45
C THR A 188 -8.65 -6.66 -2.13
N GLY A 189 -8.54 -6.60 -3.45
CA GLY A 189 -8.79 -5.37 -4.17
C GLY A 189 -8.67 -5.50 -5.67
N TYR A 190 -8.59 -4.34 -6.31
CA TYR A 190 -8.51 -4.22 -7.75
C TYR A 190 -7.63 -3.03 -8.14
N LEU A 191 -6.69 -3.26 -9.04
CA LEU A 191 -5.88 -2.22 -9.66
C LEU A 191 -6.23 -2.10 -11.12
N LYS A 192 -6.29 -0.87 -11.63
CA LYS A 192 -6.53 -0.57 -13.04
C LYS A 192 -5.63 0.58 -13.48
N ALA A 193 -5.01 0.42 -14.62
CA ALA A 193 -4.35 1.48 -15.36
C ALA A 193 -4.98 1.61 -16.75
N HIS A 194 -5.18 2.82 -17.18
CA HIS A 194 -5.68 3.14 -18.52
C HIS A 194 -4.86 4.27 -19.10
N SER A 195 -4.36 4.06 -20.31
CA SER A 195 -3.64 5.05 -21.09
C SER A 195 -4.41 5.28 -22.40
N PRO A 196 -5.08 6.43 -22.56
CA PRO A 196 -5.89 6.68 -23.73
C PRO A 196 -5.01 6.76 -24.97
N TRP A 197 -5.58 6.36 -26.10
CA TRP A 197 -4.95 6.62 -27.39
C TRP A 197 -4.83 8.12 -27.62
N ASP A 198 -3.63 8.56 -28.02
CA ASP A 198 -3.34 9.94 -28.34
C ASP A 198 -2.41 10.00 -29.56
N TRP A 199 -2.68 10.88 -30.49
CA TRP A 199 -1.97 11.01 -31.75
C TRP A 199 -0.45 11.14 -31.57
N GLY A 200 0.29 10.05 -31.83
CA GLY A 200 1.75 10.07 -31.89
C GLY A 200 2.46 10.08 -30.54
N PHE A 201 1.76 9.89 -29.41
CA PHE A 201 2.38 9.84 -28.10
C PHE A 201 2.29 8.46 -27.45
N HIS A 202 3.39 8.10 -26.86
CA HIS A 202 3.47 7.02 -25.90
C HIS A 202 3.12 7.58 -24.52
N ASN A 203 1.91 7.35 -24.07
CA ASN A 203 1.48 7.67 -22.72
C ASN A 203 1.58 6.41 -21.85
N GLU A 204 1.93 6.56 -20.60
CA GLU A 204 2.02 5.47 -19.64
C GLU A 204 1.20 5.80 -18.39
N SER A 205 0.50 4.81 -17.90
CA SER A 205 -0.22 4.86 -16.62
C SER A 205 0.12 3.62 -15.83
N SER A 206 0.46 3.80 -14.57
CA SER A 206 0.84 2.69 -13.69
C SER A 206 0.29 2.90 -12.29
N VAL A 207 -0.08 1.81 -11.63
CA VAL A 207 -0.45 1.75 -10.23
C VAL A 207 0.16 0.51 -9.60
N LYS A 208 0.90 0.68 -8.52
CA LYS A 208 1.63 -0.38 -7.82
C LYS A 208 1.29 -0.35 -6.33
N ALA A 209 0.96 -1.50 -5.79
CA ALA A 209 0.74 -1.71 -4.37
C ALA A 209 1.88 -2.52 -3.76
N SER A 210 2.37 -2.11 -2.60
CA SER A 210 3.38 -2.80 -1.80
C SER A 210 3.05 -2.73 -0.32
N ALA A 211 3.54 -3.70 0.45
CA ALA A 211 3.39 -3.75 1.90
C ALA A 211 4.75 -3.65 2.59
N GLN A 212 4.80 -3.00 3.74
CA GLN A 212 6.00 -2.87 4.57
C GLN A 212 5.65 -2.79 6.04
N VAL A 213 6.62 -3.05 6.91
CA VAL A 213 6.51 -2.83 8.35
C VAL A 213 7.69 -2.01 8.84
N SER A 214 7.40 -1.05 9.71
CA SER A 214 8.42 -0.21 10.37
C SER A 214 8.35 -0.41 11.87
N CYS A 215 9.49 -0.31 12.53
CA CYS A 215 9.63 -0.31 13.98
C CYS A 215 10.31 0.99 14.42
N VAL A 216 9.68 1.71 15.34
CA VAL A 216 10.15 3.01 15.84
C VAL A 216 10.18 2.97 17.37
N ILE A 217 11.30 3.39 17.95
CA ILE A 217 11.45 3.52 19.40
C ILE A 217 11.20 4.97 19.81
N ASN A 218 10.31 5.19 20.79
CA ASN A 218 9.99 6.50 21.37
C ASN A 218 9.58 7.55 20.32
N LEU A 219 8.89 7.16 19.27
CA LEU A 219 8.33 7.95 18.16
C LEU A 219 9.37 8.75 17.34
N PHE A 220 10.39 9.31 17.97
CA PHE A 220 11.45 10.12 17.36
C PHE A 220 12.85 9.49 17.52
N GLY A 221 12.91 8.29 18.03
CA GLY A 221 14.14 7.52 18.21
C GLY A 221 14.55 6.74 16.97
N PRO A 222 15.39 5.71 17.13
CA PRO A 222 15.77 4.82 16.05
C PRO A 222 14.55 4.27 15.30
N HIS A 223 14.64 4.33 13.98
CA HIS A 223 13.60 3.88 13.05
C HIS A 223 14.19 2.91 12.05
N LEU A 224 13.53 1.78 11.86
CA LEU A 224 13.89 0.78 10.86
C LEU A 224 12.66 0.32 10.11
N THR A 225 12.76 0.31 8.79
CA THR A 225 11.69 -0.18 7.90
C THR A 225 12.16 -1.44 7.18
N SER A 226 11.29 -2.43 7.09
CA SER A 226 11.54 -3.63 6.27
C SER A 226 11.60 -3.28 4.78
N PRO A 227 12.24 -4.11 3.95
CA PRO A 227 12.06 -4.02 2.51
C PRO A 227 10.57 -4.10 2.13
N SER A 228 10.18 -3.34 1.11
CA SER A 228 8.82 -3.38 0.58
C SER A 228 8.54 -4.73 -0.09
N VAL A 229 7.43 -5.34 0.23
CA VAL A 229 6.96 -6.59 -0.36
C VAL A 229 5.88 -6.29 -1.39
N PHE A 230 6.04 -6.81 -2.59
CA PHE A 230 5.11 -6.60 -3.71
C PHE A 230 3.73 -7.20 -3.41
N VAL A 231 2.68 -6.43 -3.68
CA VAL A 231 1.27 -6.84 -3.55
C VAL A 231 0.62 -6.98 -4.91
N GLY A 232 0.80 -6.02 -5.80
CA GLY A 232 0.27 -6.06 -7.16
C GLY A 232 0.61 -4.80 -7.95
N GLU A 233 0.43 -4.88 -9.28
CA GLU A 233 0.70 -3.77 -10.18
C GLU A 233 -0.18 -3.87 -11.44
N ALA A 234 -0.66 -2.73 -11.93
CA ALA A 234 -1.25 -2.61 -13.25
C ALA A 234 -0.54 -1.48 -14.00
N THR A 235 -0.12 -1.76 -15.23
CA THR A 235 0.60 -0.82 -16.08
C THR A 235 0.04 -0.84 -17.50
N ALA A 236 -0.40 0.30 -17.98
CA ALA A 236 -0.93 0.47 -19.33
C ALA A 236 -0.11 1.51 -20.10
N SER A 237 0.19 1.20 -21.33
CA SER A 237 0.84 2.13 -22.25
C SER A 237 0.01 2.30 -23.52
N SER A 238 -0.03 3.49 -24.06
CA SER A 238 -0.58 3.74 -25.37
C SER A 238 0.50 3.66 -26.45
N SER A 239 0.09 3.31 -27.64
CA SER A 239 0.94 3.30 -28.84
C SER A 239 0.41 4.30 -29.89
N LEU A 240 1.15 4.46 -30.99
CA LEU A 240 0.69 5.21 -32.15
C LEU A 240 -0.70 4.75 -32.66
N TRP A 241 -1.01 3.47 -32.45
CA TRP A 241 -2.17 2.80 -33.03
C TRP A 241 -3.29 2.47 -32.05
N SER A 242 -3.02 2.49 -30.75
CA SER A 242 -4.02 2.08 -29.75
C SER A 242 -3.77 2.70 -28.38
N GLY A 243 -4.85 2.92 -27.62
CA GLY A 243 -4.78 3.08 -26.19
C GLY A 243 -4.49 1.75 -25.48
N GLY A 244 -4.06 1.81 -24.23
CA GLY A 244 -3.75 0.65 -23.38
C GLY A 244 -4.66 0.57 -22.17
N TYR A 245 -4.96 -0.67 -21.77
CA TYR A 245 -5.61 -1.01 -20.50
C TYR A 245 -4.85 -2.15 -19.86
N ASP A 246 -4.66 -2.05 -18.55
CA ASP A 246 -4.25 -3.17 -17.71
C ASP A 246 -5.06 -3.17 -16.42
N ALA A 247 -5.36 -4.36 -15.93
CA ALA A 247 -6.15 -4.51 -14.74
C ALA A 247 -5.83 -5.80 -14.00
N GLN A 248 -5.59 -5.69 -12.71
CA GLN A 248 -5.25 -6.81 -11.84
C GLN A 248 -6.21 -6.91 -10.66
N SER A 249 -6.75 -8.09 -10.42
CA SER A 249 -7.39 -8.41 -9.14
C SER A 249 -6.33 -8.75 -8.10
N ILE A 250 -6.43 -8.12 -6.94
CA ILE A 250 -5.54 -8.34 -5.81
C ILE A 250 -6.18 -9.35 -4.85
N SER A 251 -5.40 -10.36 -4.51
CA SER A 251 -5.67 -11.30 -3.42
C SER A 251 -4.30 -11.69 -2.85
N ALA A 252 -3.80 -10.87 -1.95
CA ALA A 252 -2.45 -10.99 -1.45
C ALA A 252 -2.45 -11.21 0.07
N GLU A 253 -1.67 -12.16 0.51
CA GLU A 253 -1.32 -12.40 1.91
C GLU A 253 0.20 -12.23 2.02
N ARG A 254 0.65 -11.37 2.93
CA ARG A 254 2.07 -11.04 3.09
C ARG A 254 2.47 -11.11 4.56
N TYR A 255 3.53 -11.86 4.81
CA TYR A 255 4.26 -11.82 6.08
C TYR A 255 5.36 -10.78 5.96
N LEU A 256 5.40 -9.87 6.92
CA LEU A 256 6.36 -8.78 6.98
C LEU A 256 7.14 -8.91 8.28
N SER A 257 8.45 -8.71 8.23
CA SER A 257 9.30 -8.78 9.42
C SER A 257 10.25 -7.61 9.48
N VAL A 258 10.52 -7.17 10.68
CA VAL A 258 11.53 -6.15 10.99
C VAL A 258 12.29 -6.53 12.24
N SER A 259 13.60 -6.32 12.22
CA SER A 259 14.47 -6.57 13.37
C SER A 259 15.22 -5.28 13.70
N MET A 260 15.23 -4.88 14.96
CA MET A 260 15.92 -3.69 15.43
C MET A 260 16.83 -4.03 16.59
N VAL A 261 18.00 -3.40 16.65
CA VAL A 261 18.99 -3.54 17.72
C VAL A 261 18.76 -2.47 18.77
N GLY A 262 18.78 -2.86 20.04
CA GLY A 262 18.71 -1.97 21.21
C GLY A 262 17.30 -1.43 21.47
N VAL A 263 16.67 -1.96 22.54
CA VAL A 263 15.41 -1.42 23.09
C VAL A 263 15.72 -0.87 24.48
N PRO A 264 15.78 0.46 24.65
CA PRO A 264 16.09 1.06 25.95
C PRO A 264 15.07 0.69 27.03
N SER A 265 15.49 0.72 28.28
CA SER A 265 14.56 0.70 29.41
C SER A 265 13.64 1.92 29.35
N ILE A 266 12.40 1.77 29.80
CA ILE A 266 11.37 2.84 29.78
C ILE A 266 11.22 3.42 28.36
N SER A 267 10.91 2.56 27.39
CA SER A 267 10.67 2.95 26.02
C SER A 267 9.32 2.47 25.52
N SER A 268 8.73 3.21 24.60
CA SER A 268 7.62 2.75 23.78
C SER A 268 8.14 2.27 22.44
N VAL A 269 7.61 1.16 21.96
CA VAL A 269 7.89 0.63 20.63
C VAL A 269 6.62 0.73 19.80
N ILE A 270 6.72 1.35 18.63
CA ILE A 270 5.62 1.52 17.70
C ILE A 270 5.94 0.71 16.46
N PHE A 271 5.00 -0.14 16.05
CA PHE A 271 5.03 -0.82 14.77
C PHE A 271 4.02 -0.14 13.84
N GLU A 272 4.50 0.31 12.69
CA GLU A 272 3.68 0.85 11.59
C GLU A 272 3.67 -0.18 10.47
N VAL A 273 2.49 -0.66 10.10
CA VAL A 273 2.30 -1.65 9.03
C VAL A 273 1.53 -0.97 7.90
N ASP A 274 2.17 -0.83 6.75
CA ASP A 274 1.66 -0.02 5.64
C ASP A 274 1.28 -0.87 4.43
N LEU A 275 0.14 -0.53 3.83
CA LEU A 275 -0.07 -0.71 2.40
C LEU A 275 0.22 0.63 1.71
N VAL A 276 1.17 0.61 0.79
CA VAL A 276 1.59 1.77 0.01
C VAL A 276 1.15 1.57 -1.44
N VAL A 277 0.33 2.47 -1.96
CA VAL A 277 -0.10 2.45 -3.36
C VAL A 277 0.49 3.67 -4.06
N SER A 278 1.49 3.43 -4.90
CA SER A 278 2.11 4.46 -5.74
C SER A 278 1.52 4.42 -7.14
N TYR A 279 1.27 5.58 -7.73
CA TYR A 279 0.74 5.67 -9.08
C TYR A 279 1.40 6.79 -9.87
N GLY A 280 1.53 6.56 -11.17
CA GLY A 280 1.98 7.52 -12.16
C GLY A 280 1.06 7.48 -13.38
N ASN A 281 0.79 8.66 -13.97
CA ASN A 281 -0.13 8.78 -15.07
C ASN A 281 0.22 9.98 -15.93
N ASP A 282 0.47 9.76 -17.22
CA ASP A 282 0.78 10.84 -18.14
C ASP A 282 -0.50 11.53 -18.66
N ARG A 283 -1.55 10.77 -18.96
CA ARG A 283 -2.83 11.28 -19.47
C ARG A 283 -4.04 10.38 -19.27
N GLY A 284 -3.87 9.23 -18.70
CA GLY A 284 -4.95 8.27 -18.52
C GLY A 284 -5.69 8.44 -17.21
N ASP A 285 -6.17 7.35 -16.72
CA ASP A 285 -6.72 7.22 -15.39
C ASP A 285 -6.20 5.95 -14.72
N ILE A 286 -6.04 6.03 -13.41
CA ILE A 286 -5.75 4.90 -12.55
C ILE A 286 -6.87 4.69 -11.53
N GLU A 287 -7.02 3.45 -11.12
CA GLU A 287 -7.90 3.08 -10.02
C GLU A 287 -7.18 2.05 -9.14
N ALA A 288 -7.14 2.30 -7.85
CA ALA A 288 -6.84 1.30 -6.84
C ALA A 288 -8.04 1.22 -5.90
N ASP A 289 -8.75 0.10 -5.93
CA ASP A 289 -9.98 -0.11 -5.18
C ASP A 289 -9.80 -1.24 -4.17
N PHE A 290 -9.69 -0.87 -2.91
CA PHE A 290 -9.70 -1.75 -1.74
C PHE A 290 -10.94 -1.49 -0.87
N LYS A 291 -12.03 -0.96 -1.48
CA LYS A 291 -13.22 -0.53 -0.74
C LYS A 291 -14.52 -1.17 -1.20
N SER A 292 -14.65 -1.46 -2.49
CA SER A 292 -15.90 -1.95 -3.06
C SER A 292 -16.26 -3.33 -2.53
N GLY A 293 -17.49 -3.51 -2.11
CA GLY A 293 -18.02 -4.80 -1.63
C GLY A 293 -17.18 -5.40 -0.50
N ASN A 294 -16.58 -6.56 -0.76
CA ASN A 294 -15.73 -7.29 0.20
C ASN A 294 -14.22 -7.02 0.01
N PHE A 295 -13.85 -6.05 -0.81
CA PHE A 295 -12.47 -5.57 -0.87
C PHE A 295 -12.08 -4.91 0.45
N GLN A 296 -10.88 -5.21 0.93
CA GLN A 296 -10.34 -4.65 2.17
C GLN A 296 -8.84 -4.90 2.31
N ILE A 297 -8.24 -4.14 3.20
CA ILE A 297 -6.88 -4.33 3.70
C ILE A 297 -7.02 -4.72 5.16
N ALA A 298 -6.38 -5.80 5.61
CA ALA A 298 -6.44 -6.21 6.99
C ALA A 298 -5.03 -6.47 7.55
N CYS A 299 -4.83 -6.03 8.80
CA CYS A 299 -3.64 -6.29 9.59
C CYS A 299 -4.08 -6.75 10.99
N PRO A 300 -4.22 -8.06 11.22
CA PRO A 300 -4.83 -8.58 12.43
C PRO A 300 -3.95 -8.52 13.67
N PHE A 301 -2.61 -8.49 13.52
CA PHE A 301 -1.69 -8.51 14.64
C PHE A 301 -0.27 -8.07 14.27
N VAL A 302 0.50 -7.72 15.27
CA VAL A 302 1.97 -7.73 15.28
C VAL A 302 2.44 -8.62 16.41
N ALA A 303 3.24 -9.63 16.10
CA ALA A 303 3.89 -10.50 17.06
C ALA A 303 5.37 -10.17 17.13
N PHE A 304 5.96 -10.13 18.31
CA PHE A 304 7.39 -9.82 18.45
C PHE A 304 8.02 -10.52 19.63
N SER A 305 9.32 -10.74 19.55
CA SER A 305 10.17 -11.20 20.63
C SER A 305 11.22 -10.16 20.97
N LEU A 306 11.53 -10.06 22.27
CA LEU A 306 12.62 -9.24 22.79
C LEU A 306 13.85 -10.10 22.97
N LEU A 307 14.98 -9.64 22.46
CA LEU A 307 16.25 -10.32 22.61
C LEU A 307 16.89 -9.86 23.92
N ASN A 308 17.16 -10.79 24.82
CA ASN A 308 17.92 -10.51 26.04
C ASN A 308 19.36 -10.15 25.69
N SER A 309 19.93 -9.14 26.35
CA SER A 309 21.37 -8.93 26.28
C SER A 309 22.07 -10.19 26.84
N PRO A 310 23.12 -10.71 26.19
CA PRO A 310 23.93 -11.74 26.78
C PRO A 310 24.42 -11.22 28.14
N PRO A 311 24.51 -12.07 29.18
CA PRO A 311 25.05 -11.66 30.46
C PRO A 311 26.45 -11.06 30.19
N VAL A 312 26.63 -9.81 30.61
CA VAL A 312 27.97 -9.19 30.55
C VAL A 312 28.85 -10.06 31.46
N ALA A 313 29.79 -10.76 30.85
CA ALA A 313 30.80 -11.47 31.65
C ALA A 313 31.51 -10.39 32.49
N MET A 314 31.19 -10.36 33.77
CA MET A 314 31.97 -9.56 34.71
C MET A 314 33.36 -10.18 34.75
N GLY A 315 34.29 -9.57 34.02
CA GLY A 315 35.71 -9.86 34.12
C GLY A 315 36.31 -9.29 35.38
#